data_f8ad9c79967bf72f1f01601c7ca1f78a
#
_entry.id   f8ad9c79967bf72f1f01601c7ca1f78a
#
_cell.length_a   1.000
_cell.length_b   1.000
_cell.length_c   1.000
_cell.angle_alpha   90.00
_cell.angle_beta   90.00
_cell.angle_gamma   90.00
#
_symmetry.space_group_name_H-M   'P 1'
#
loop_
_entity.id
_entity.type
_entity.pdbx_description
1 polymer ?
#
loop_
_entity_poly.entity_id
_entity_poly.type
_entity_poly.pdbx_seq_one_letter_code
_entity_poly.pdbx_strand_id
1 'polypeptide(L)'
;MTFERLGQENAEAYIAYLRTAMREEPEKMTAETVDEEGIRNRVSDPFYAGTTSILAMDDGNVVGRIEYHFYGCMQDGYRMAYVDWVYVLKAYRHRGIAQMLFAELEKDCGRNGIDQYYLIRARNEEADRFYGSFRGAAMEDVPILRRYLEA
;
A
#
# COMPACT_ATOMS: atom_id res chain seq x y z
N MET A 1 -3.57 1.19 -18.64
CA MET A 1 -3.27 1.20 -17.17
C MET A 1 -2.81 2.59 -16.78
N THR A 2 -3.46 3.21 -15.82
CA THR A 2 -3.07 4.49 -15.24
C THR A 2 -2.91 4.36 -13.73
N PHE A 3 -2.25 5.32 -13.11
CA PHE A 3 -2.03 5.34 -11.66
C PHE A 3 -2.54 6.66 -11.09
N GLU A 4 -3.40 6.56 -10.09
CA GLU A 4 -4.04 7.72 -9.49
C GLU A 4 -3.88 7.69 -7.97
N ARG A 5 -3.73 8.85 -7.37
CA ARG A 5 -3.74 8.97 -5.91
C ARG A 5 -5.19 8.88 -5.41
N LEU A 6 -5.41 8.11 -4.35
CA LEU A 6 -6.73 8.02 -3.70
C LEU A 6 -7.17 9.40 -3.20
N GLY A 7 -8.40 9.77 -3.53
CA GLY A 7 -9.06 10.99 -3.10
C GLY A 7 -10.57 10.85 -3.23
N GLN A 8 -11.29 11.96 -3.10
CA GLN A 8 -12.75 11.94 -3.19
C GLN A 8 -13.27 11.45 -4.54
N GLU A 9 -12.55 11.76 -5.63
CA GLU A 9 -12.99 11.48 -7.00
C GLU A 9 -13.03 9.98 -7.33
N ASN A 10 -12.14 9.19 -6.72
CA ASN A 10 -12.02 7.75 -6.99
C ASN A 10 -12.33 6.87 -5.78
N ALA A 11 -12.85 7.43 -4.70
CA ALA A 11 -13.16 6.71 -3.46
C ALA A 11 -14.15 5.56 -3.70
N GLU A 12 -15.17 5.75 -4.52
CA GLU A 12 -16.15 4.70 -4.80
C GLU A 12 -15.55 3.55 -5.60
N ALA A 13 -14.69 3.83 -6.57
CA ALA A 13 -13.96 2.80 -7.30
C ALA A 13 -13.00 2.03 -6.37
N TYR A 14 -12.37 2.71 -5.43
CA TYR A 14 -11.53 2.09 -4.40
C TYR A 14 -12.34 1.18 -3.48
N ILE A 15 -13.52 1.59 -3.04
CA ILE A 15 -14.42 0.77 -2.21
C ILE A 15 -14.83 -0.50 -2.97
N ALA A 16 -15.18 -0.37 -4.25
CA ALA A 16 -15.51 -1.54 -5.08
C ALA A 16 -14.35 -2.53 -5.18
N TYR A 17 -13.12 -2.02 -5.32
CA TYR A 17 -11.91 -2.83 -5.29
C TYR A 17 -11.76 -3.58 -3.97
N LEU A 18 -11.96 -2.91 -2.83
CA LEU A 18 -11.87 -3.55 -1.52
C LEU A 18 -12.93 -4.64 -1.33
N ARG A 19 -14.14 -4.42 -1.82
CA ARG A 19 -15.19 -5.46 -1.79
C ARG A 19 -14.74 -6.71 -2.56
N THR A 20 -14.16 -6.53 -3.73
CA THR A 20 -13.64 -7.64 -4.53
C THR A 20 -12.50 -8.35 -3.83
N ALA A 21 -11.52 -7.60 -3.30
CA ALA A 21 -10.40 -8.16 -2.54
C ALA A 21 -10.88 -8.98 -1.34
N MET A 22 -11.86 -8.46 -0.61
CA MET A 22 -12.45 -9.13 0.55
C MET A 22 -13.14 -10.44 0.18
N ARG A 23 -13.83 -10.47 -0.97
CA ARG A 23 -14.49 -11.70 -1.44
C ARG A 23 -13.50 -12.75 -1.90
N GLU A 24 -12.43 -12.34 -2.59
CA GLU A 24 -11.50 -13.33 -3.19
C GLU A 24 -10.43 -13.84 -2.23
N GLU A 25 -10.02 -13.05 -1.25
CA GLU A 25 -9.00 -13.45 -0.26
C GLU A 25 -9.30 -12.85 1.13
N PRO A 26 -10.41 -13.24 1.79
CA PRO A 26 -10.76 -12.67 3.10
C PRO A 26 -9.70 -12.93 4.17
N GLU A 27 -8.94 -14.02 4.06
CA GLU A 27 -7.87 -14.38 4.99
C GLU A 27 -6.69 -13.42 4.97
N LYS A 28 -6.54 -12.62 3.92
CA LYS A 28 -5.49 -11.59 3.80
C LYS A 28 -5.94 -10.24 4.32
N MET A 29 -7.21 -10.08 4.65
CA MET A 29 -7.77 -8.81 5.12
C MET A 29 -7.70 -8.73 6.64
N THR A 30 -7.52 -7.52 7.16
CA THR A 30 -7.44 -7.29 8.62
C THR A 30 -8.82 -7.15 9.27
N ALA A 31 -9.85 -6.82 8.49
CA ALA A 31 -11.21 -6.67 8.95
C ALA A 31 -12.13 -7.66 8.25
N GLU A 32 -13.26 -7.97 8.86
CA GLU A 32 -14.25 -8.88 8.30
C GLU A 32 -15.15 -8.23 7.23
N THR A 33 -15.28 -6.89 7.28
CA THR A 33 -16.09 -6.12 6.34
C THR A 33 -15.37 -4.87 5.90
N VAL A 34 -15.76 -4.32 4.74
CA VAL A 34 -15.24 -3.04 4.25
C VAL A 34 -15.94 -1.90 4.98
N ASP A 35 -15.16 -1.03 5.62
CA ASP A 35 -15.67 0.17 6.30
C ASP A 35 -15.90 1.30 5.28
N GLU A 36 -16.96 1.18 4.50
CA GLU A 36 -17.24 2.05 3.36
C GLU A 36 -17.45 3.51 3.77
N GLU A 37 -18.27 3.75 4.80
CA GLU A 37 -18.52 5.11 5.29
C GLU A 37 -17.25 5.74 5.88
N GLY A 38 -16.49 4.95 6.64
CA GLY A 38 -15.21 5.39 7.18
C GLY A 38 -14.23 5.80 6.09
N ILE A 39 -14.14 5.05 5.00
CA ILE A 39 -13.30 5.40 3.85
C ILE A 39 -13.73 6.72 3.22
N ARG A 40 -15.04 6.91 3.00
CA ARG A 40 -15.56 8.17 2.45
C ARG A 40 -15.19 9.38 3.31
N ASN A 41 -15.17 9.20 4.62
CA ASN A 41 -14.79 10.25 5.56
C ASN A 41 -13.27 10.46 5.60
N ARG A 42 -12.49 9.39 5.58
CA ARG A 42 -11.03 9.46 5.70
C ARG A 42 -10.35 10.16 4.53
N VAL A 43 -10.91 10.10 3.32
CA VAL A 43 -10.29 10.74 2.14
C VAL A 43 -10.20 12.27 2.26
N SER A 44 -10.95 12.88 3.18
CA SER A 44 -10.90 14.32 3.46
C SER A 44 -10.51 14.65 4.91
N ASP A 45 -10.21 13.65 5.73
CA ASP A 45 -9.78 13.85 7.12
C ASP A 45 -8.30 14.23 7.16
N PRO A 46 -7.94 15.39 7.77
CA PRO A 46 -6.54 15.82 7.88
C PRO A 46 -5.62 14.83 8.56
N PHE A 47 -6.13 13.97 9.45
CA PHE A 47 -5.31 12.94 10.09
C PHE A 47 -4.65 12.00 9.06
N TYR A 48 -5.36 11.73 7.96
CA TYR A 48 -4.87 10.82 6.91
C TYR A 48 -4.16 11.54 5.77
N ALA A 49 -3.89 12.84 5.89
CA ALA A 49 -3.23 13.60 4.82
C ALA A 49 -1.82 13.11 4.51
N GLY A 50 -1.13 12.51 5.50
CA GLY A 50 0.19 11.90 5.32
C GLY A 50 0.17 10.47 4.77
N THR A 51 -1.00 9.88 4.59
CA THR A 51 -1.17 8.55 4.03
C THR A 51 -1.40 8.66 2.54
N THR A 52 -0.55 8.00 1.75
CA THR A 52 -0.68 7.97 0.30
C THR A 52 -1.09 6.58 -0.16
N SER A 53 -2.19 6.48 -0.88
CA SER A 53 -2.57 5.27 -1.60
C SER A 53 -2.52 5.57 -3.10
N ILE A 54 -1.70 4.82 -3.84
CA ILE A 54 -1.66 4.87 -5.29
C ILE A 54 -2.48 3.70 -5.82
N LEU A 55 -3.43 4.02 -6.68
CA LEU A 55 -4.37 3.08 -7.26
C LEU A 55 -3.95 2.77 -8.69
N ALA A 56 -3.82 1.49 -9.02
CA ALA A 56 -3.68 1.05 -10.41
C ALA A 56 -5.09 0.98 -11.02
N MET A 57 -5.29 1.74 -12.10
CA MET A 57 -6.59 1.87 -12.75
C MET A 57 -6.59 1.16 -14.08
N ASP A 58 -7.61 0.37 -14.34
CA ASP A 58 -7.88 -0.25 -15.63
C ASP A 58 -9.33 -0.01 -16.00
N ASP A 59 -9.56 0.75 -17.07
CA ASP A 59 -10.89 1.09 -17.59
C ASP A 59 -11.83 1.63 -16.48
N GLY A 60 -11.32 2.57 -15.68
CA GLY A 60 -12.07 3.20 -14.58
C GLY A 60 -12.20 2.36 -13.31
N ASN A 61 -11.68 1.15 -13.29
CA ASN A 61 -11.73 0.27 -12.13
C ASN A 61 -10.37 0.21 -11.43
N VAL A 62 -10.38 0.20 -10.10
CA VAL A 62 -9.18 -0.06 -9.32
C VAL A 62 -8.89 -1.55 -9.33
N VAL A 63 -7.68 -1.92 -9.73
CA VAL A 63 -7.25 -3.33 -9.84
C VAL A 63 -6.07 -3.66 -8.94
N GLY A 64 -5.43 -2.65 -8.35
CA GLY A 64 -4.34 -2.82 -7.42
C GLY A 64 -4.09 -1.54 -6.65
N ARG A 65 -3.35 -1.66 -5.55
CA ARG A 65 -3.05 -0.51 -4.68
C ARG A 65 -1.75 -0.73 -3.94
N ILE A 66 -1.02 0.38 -3.73
CA ILE A 66 0.06 0.48 -2.76
C ILE A 66 -0.24 1.64 -1.81
N GLU A 67 -0.07 1.39 -0.50
CA GLU A 67 -0.24 2.42 0.52
C GLU A 67 1.05 2.61 1.29
N TYR A 68 1.44 3.85 1.54
CA TYR A 68 2.68 4.17 2.23
C TYR A 68 2.60 5.50 2.96
N HIS A 69 3.56 5.69 3.88
CA HIS A 69 3.67 6.88 4.70
C HIS A 69 5.12 7.36 4.68
N PHE A 70 5.31 8.68 4.61
CA PHE A 70 6.63 9.29 4.75
C PHE A 70 6.81 9.78 6.18
N TYR A 71 7.99 9.57 6.72
CA TYR A 71 8.34 10.09 8.05
C TYR A 71 9.85 10.34 8.14
N GLY A 72 10.26 11.10 9.16
CA GLY A 72 11.66 11.46 9.34
C GLY A 72 12.20 11.06 10.70
N CYS A 73 13.51 10.87 10.75
CA CYS A 73 14.26 10.66 11.97
C CYS A 73 14.90 11.98 12.39
N MET A 74 14.54 12.48 13.57
CA MET A 74 15.01 13.78 14.06
C MET A 74 16.51 13.80 14.29
N GLN A 75 17.05 12.74 14.86
CA GLN A 75 18.47 12.69 15.22
C GLN A 75 19.39 12.73 14.01
N ASP A 76 19.14 11.87 13.02
CA ASP A 76 20.05 11.67 11.89
C ASP A 76 19.53 12.26 10.58
N GLY A 77 18.30 12.75 10.57
CA GLY A 77 17.69 13.39 9.42
C GLY A 77 17.27 12.43 8.30
N TYR A 78 17.24 11.12 8.55
CA TYR A 78 16.75 10.16 7.55
C TYR A 78 15.30 10.43 7.21
N ARG A 79 15.00 10.37 5.92
CA ARG A 79 13.63 10.40 5.40
C ARG A 79 13.26 9.01 4.93
N MET A 80 12.20 8.47 5.49
CA MET A 80 11.79 7.08 5.33
C MET A 80 10.42 6.99 4.72
N ALA A 81 10.17 5.92 3.98
CA ALA A 81 8.84 5.49 3.63
C ALA A 81 8.57 4.12 4.26
N TYR A 82 7.39 3.97 4.85
CA TYR A 82 6.87 2.69 5.28
C TYR A 82 5.73 2.27 4.36
N VAL A 83 5.87 1.09 3.75
CA VAL A 83 4.82 0.53 2.88
C VAL A 83 3.91 -0.33 3.75
N ASP A 84 2.68 0.12 3.92
CA ASP A 84 1.70 -0.52 4.79
C ASP A 84 0.92 -1.62 4.08
N TRP A 85 0.66 -1.46 2.77
CA TRP A 85 -0.20 -2.37 2.04
C TRP A 85 0.13 -2.40 0.55
N VAL A 86 0.16 -3.60 -0.01
CA VAL A 86 0.21 -3.83 -1.46
C VAL A 86 -0.72 -4.99 -1.78
N TYR A 87 -1.66 -4.79 -2.68
CA TYR A 87 -2.54 -5.86 -3.12
C TYR A 87 -3.01 -5.62 -4.55
N VAL A 88 -2.91 -6.66 -5.37
CA VAL A 88 -3.41 -6.70 -6.75
C VAL A 88 -4.49 -7.77 -6.83
N LEU A 89 -5.64 -7.43 -7.41
CA LEU A 89 -6.74 -8.38 -7.61
C LEU A 89 -6.26 -9.60 -8.38
N LYS A 90 -6.75 -10.79 -8.01
CA LYS A 90 -6.31 -12.08 -8.59
C LYS A 90 -6.34 -12.09 -10.12
N ALA A 91 -7.42 -11.57 -10.71
CA ALA A 91 -7.58 -11.56 -12.16
C ALA A 91 -6.53 -10.72 -12.90
N TYR A 92 -5.82 -9.85 -12.18
CA TYR A 92 -4.82 -8.93 -12.75
C TYR A 92 -3.38 -9.26 -12.35
N ARG A 93 -3.17 -10.38 -11.67
CA ARG A 93 -1.82 -10.82 -11.26
C ARG A 93 -1.01 -11.33 -12.45
N HIS A 94 0.31 -11.39 -12.25
CA HIS A 94 1.30 -11.83 -13.25
C HIS A 94 1.35 -10.93 -14.48
N ARG A 95 0.97 -9.67 -14.34
CA ARG A 95 1.04 -8.63 -15.39
C ARG A 95 1.98 -7.49 -15.03
N GLY A 96 2.76 -7.64 -13.94
CA GLY A 96 3.71 -6.61 -13.51
C GLY A 96 3.10 -5.41 -12.78
N ILE A 97 1.83 -5.48 -12.37
CA ILE A 97 1.16 -4.34 -11.73
C ILE A 97 1.78 -3.99 -10.38
N ALA A 98 2.13 -5.00 -9.58
CA ALA A 98 2.79 -4.75 -8.29
C ALA A 98 4.14 -4.04 -8.49
N GLN A 99 4.95 -4.46 -9.46
CA GLN A 99 6.21 -3.79 -9.79
C GLN A 99 5.97 -2.35 -10.23
N MET A 100 4.92 -2.10 -11.03
CA MET A 100 4.57 -0.74 -11.45
C MET A 100 4.13 0.14 -10.27
N LEU A 101 3.41 -0.42 -9.31
CA LEU A 101 3.02 0.29 -8.09
C LEU A 101 4.25 0.68 -7.26
N PHE A 102 5.22 -0.22 -7.11
CA PHE A 102 6.49 0.12 -6.45
C PHE A 102 7.27 1.18 -7.24
N ALA A 103 7.23 1.15 -8.57
CA ALA A 103 7.86 2.19 -9.38
C ALA A 103 7.22 3.57 -9.14
N GLU A 104 5.90 3.64 -8.95
CA GLU A 104 5.23 4.89 -8.59
C GLU A 104 5.63 5.37 -7.19
N LEU A 105 5.73 4.47 -6.22
CA LEU A 105 6.29 4.80 -4.90
C LEU A 105 7.69 5.38 -5.03
N GLU A 106 8.57 4.73 -5.80
CA GLU A 106 9.96 5.19 -5.95
C GLU A 106 10.06 6.55 -6.63
N LYS A 107 9.19 6.85 -7.60
CA LYS A 107 9.10 8.20 -8.17
C LYS A 107 8.71 9.24 -7.12
N ASP A 108 7.74 8.91 -6.28
CA ASP A 108 7.30 9.81 -5.21
C ASP A 108 8.38 9.98 -4.14
N CYS A 109 9.09 8.92 -3.81
CA CYS A 109 10.26 8.96 -2.93
C CYS A 109 11.32 9.93 -3.50
N GLY A 110 11.62 9.83 -4.78
CA GLY A 110 12.58 10.73 -5.45
C GLY A 110 12.19 12.20 -5.37
N ARG A 111 10.90 12.50 -5.55
CA ARG A 111 10.39 13.89 -5.45
C ARG A 111 10.49 14.46 -4.04
N ASN A 112 10.46 13.60 -3.02
CA ASN A 112 10.41 14.02 -1.61
C ASN A 112 11.72 13.78 -0.86
N GLY A 113 12.78 13.38 -1.54
CA GLY A 113 14.09 13.14 -0.93
C GLY A 113 14.08 12.00 0.08
N ILE A 114 13.31 10.97 -0.19
CA ILE A 114 13.23 9.78 0.68
C ILE A 114 14.47 8.93 0.45
N ASP A 115 15.16 8.58 1.54
CA ASP A 115 16.42 7.85 1.49
C ASP A 115 16.21 6.33 1.31
N GLN A 116 15.14 5.80 1.89
CA GLN A 116 14.84 4.37 1.83
C GLN A 116 13.39 4.09 2.16
N TYR A 117 12.91 2.94 1.76
CA TYR A 117 11.62 2.43 2.24
C TYR A 117 11.78 0.99 2.73
N TYR A 118 10.86 0.58 3.59
CA TYR A 118 10.78 -0.79 4.08
C TYR A 118 9.32 -1.19 4.26
N LEU A 119 9.12 -2.49 4.41
CA LEU A 119 7.80 -3.06 4.67
C LEU A 119 7.94 -4.32 5.53
N ILE A 120 6.85 -4.67 6.17
CA ILE A 120 6.72 -5.94 6.85
C ILE A 120 6.16 -6.92 5.82
N ARG A 121 7.01 -7.83 5.35
CA ARG A 121 6.64 -8.79 4.30
C ARG A 121 5.92 -10.00 4.87
N ALA A 122 4.97 -10.55 4.10
CA ALA A 122 4.36 -11.83 4.42
C ALA A 122 5.41 -12.96 4.30
N ARG A 123 5.29 -13.98 5.15
CA ARG A 123 6.17 -15.16 5.11
C ARG A 123 5.53 -16.25 4.26
N ASN A 124 5.77 -16.20 2.95
CA ASN A 124 5.35 -17.23 2.01
C ASN A 124 6.25 -17.19 0.77
N GLU A 125 6.23 -18.26 -0.01
CA GLU A 125 7.08 -18.40 -1.19
C GLU A 125 6.82 -17.33 -2.26
N GLU A 126 5.56 -16.95 -2.45
CA GLU A 126 5.19 -15.94 -3.43
C GLU A 126 5.77 -14.57 -3.07
N ALA A 127 5.63 -14.16 -1.80
CA ALA A 127 6.22 -12.92 -1.29
C ALA A 127 7.74 -12.95 -1.37
N ASP A 128 8.36 -14.05 -1.00
CA ASP A 128 9.82 -14.22 -1.05
C ASP A 128 10.34 -14.09 -2.48
N ARG A 129 9.68 -14.68 -3.45
CA ARG A 129 10.06 -14.54 -4.86
C ARG A 129 9.89 -13.11 -5.36
N PHE A 130 8.77 -12.48 -5.01
CA PHE A 130 8.48 -11.11 -5.43
C PHE A 130 9.51 -10.13 -4.87
N TYR A 131 9.70 -10.12 -3.55
CA TYR A 131 10.63 -9.18 -2.89
C TYR A 131 12.10 -9.54 -3.16
N GLY A 132 12.41 -10.81 -3.35
CA GLY A 132 13.75 -11.26 -3.73
C GLY A 132 14.19 -10.78 -5.11
N SER A 133 13.25 -10.36 -5.97
CA SER A 133 13.55 -9.79 -7.28
C SER A 133 13.99 -8.32 -7.24
N PHE A 134 13.83 -7.65 -6.09
CA PHE A 134 14.17 -6.23 -5.95
C PHE A 134 15.69 -6.06 -5.87
N ARG A 135 16.24 -5.28 -6.79
CA ARG A 135 17.67 -4.95 -6.78
C ARG A 135 18.01 -4.02 -5.62
N GLY A 136 19.09 -4.34 -4.91
CA GLY A 136 19.57 -3.50 -3.81
C GLY A 136 18.71 -3.60 -2.54
N ALA A 137 17.73 -4.48 -2.51
CA ALA A 137 16.94 -4.73 -1.31
C ALA A 137 17.61 -5.81 -0.44
N ALA A 138 17.49 -5.65 0.88
CA ALA A 138 17.90 -6.65 1.86
C ALA A 138 16.65 -7.20 2.55
N MET A 139 16.54 -8.53 2.63
CA MET A 139 15.50 -9.17 3.42
C MET A 139 16.03 -9.46 4.81
N GLU A 140 15.46 -8.78 5.80
CA GLU A 140 15.88 -8.87 7.19
C GLU A 140 14.72 -9.39 8.05
N ASP A 141 15.04 -10.16 9.08
CA ASP A 141 14.08 -10.60 10.09
C ASP A 141 14.27 -9.74 11.34
N VAL A 142 13.37 -8.79 11.54
CA VAL A 142 13.42 -7.84 12.65
C VAL A 142 12.25 -8.11 13.59
N PRO A 143 12.50 -8.34 14.88
CA PRO A 143 11.42 -8.57 15.82
C PRO A 143 10.56 -7.32 16.01
N ILE A 144 9.24 -7.52 16.06
CA ILE A 144 8.25 -6.47 16.24
C ILE A 144 7.54 -6.67 17.58
N LEU A 145 7.37 -5.57 18.32
CA LEU A 145 6.47 -5.53 19.46
C LEU A 145 5.22 -4.76 19.06
N ARG A 146 4.06 -5.36 19.27
CA ARG A 146 2.77 -4.72 19.00
C ARG A 146 1.91 -4.71 20.25
N ARG A 147 1.38 -3.55 20.57
CA ARG A 147 0.42 -3.39 21.66
C ARG A 147 -0.84 -2.71 21.13
N TYR A 148 -1.97 -3.39 21.29
CA TYR A 148 -3.25 -2.79 20.96
C TYR A 148 -3.70 -1.92 22.12
N LEU A 149 -4.06 -0.67 21.81
CA LEU A 149 -4.54 0.26 22.83
C LEU A 149 -6.05 0.10 22.94
N GLU A 150 -6.54 0.00 24.19
CA GLU A 150 -7.96 -0.03 24.46
C GLU A 150 -8.55 1.38 24.30
N ALA A 151 -9.74 1.45 23.72
CA ALA A 151 -10.44 2.73 23.56
C ALA A 151 -11.03 3.23 24.87
#